data_ac258b49adbea978fe66dee5848eda56
#
_entry.id   ac258b49adbea978fe66dee5848eda56
#
_cell.length_a   1.000
_cell.length_b   1.000
_cell.length_c   1.000
_cell.angle_alpha   90.00
_cell.angle_beta   90.00
_cell.angle_gamma   90.00
#
_symmetry.space_group_name_H-M   'P 1'
#
loop_
_entity.id
_entity.type
_entity.pdbx_description
1 polymer ?
#
loop_
_entity_poly.entity_id
_entity_poly.type
_entity_poly.pdbx_seq_one_letter_code
_entity_poly.pdbx_strand_id
1 'polypeptide(L)'
;MQKKQAWLLIGPNGGGKADFVNALSGKYEFLPEEKIGTGNFSNYSNIFENSCEVVSLERAALLIEEERKLDESEYIEGGVDIGRTGRIFIAEGITGPIKKGSQIPEIAKKIEAFPAVKLCGVEKILDRGIKYMSTGEIRRTLLARALISGKKLLILSDPFAGLDVESRKILLEFFNTITSKQLSENFDDSGFPYIILCMERYYEIPSAITNVLEFSNKKISFSGTKDEYEKKLESEKAQKIESSQKETESFKQELSSIKQETFCISNQAQNEKSYDAQKIQKTPLVEMKNVNVGWDEKLVLKNFNWTLYSGEHWLIRGPNGSGKTTFLELITGDNPQVFSNDIKIFGSRRGTGETIWDIKHKLGIVSYRLHVEYRMLKNVSLKEVIISGFHDSIGLYEKISDVELASAKKWLKLGGFEGRENELFSSLSYGEQRAILILRAVVKSPEILILDEPCHGLDDSFREKILCLLELIAKSGTTTLLHVTHEFSEVLPCEKHILEFTPNEEPMYKISKV
;
A
#
# COMPACT_ATOMS: atom_id res chain seq x y z
N MET A 1 -16.33 0.21 26.20
CA MET A 1 -15.18 1.02 26.63
C MET A 1 -15.50 1.61 27.99
N GLN A 2 -14.61 1.43 28.94
CA GLN A 2 -14.69 2.11 30.23
C GLN A 2 -13.90 3.43 30.15
N LYS A 3 -14.19 4.38 31.05
CA LYS A 3 -13.35 5.59 31.17
C LYS A 3 -11.89 5.18 31.41
N LYS A 4 -10.95 5.96 30.87
CA LYS A 4 -9.51 5.72 30.97
C LYS A 4 -8.99 4.47 30.23
N GLN A 5 -9.65 4.04 29.13
CA GLN A 5 -9.16 2.99 28.28
C GLN A 5 -8.94 3.47 26.85
N ALA A 6 -7.74 3.22 26.31
CA ALA A 6 -7.41 3.43 24.91
C ALA A 6 -7.20 2.05 24.25
N TRP A 7 -7.96 1.79 23.19
CA TRP A 7 -8.07 0.47 22.58
C TRP A 7 -7.37 0.35 21.25
N LEU A 8 -6.66 -0.75 21.08
CA LEU A 8 -6.15 -1.24 19.81
C LEU A 8 -6.98 -2.43 19.35
N LEU A 9 -7.53 -2.37 18.14
CA LEU A 9 -8.08 -3.52 17.43
C LEU A 9 -7.01 -4.08 16.51
N ILE A 10 -6.71 -5.37 16.63
CA ILE A 10 -5.64 -6.00 15.86
C ILE A 10 -6.09 -7.34 15.28
N GLY A 11 -5.48 -7.77 14.21
CA GLY A 11 -5.72 -9.07 13.59
C GLY A 11 -5.54 -9.04 12.08
N PRO A 12 -5.45 -10.22 11.45
CA PRO A 12 -5.23 -10.35 10.01
C PRO A 12 -6.40 -9.80 9.20
N ASN A 13 -6.14 -9.58 7.93
CA ASN A 13 -7.17 -9.26 6.95
C ASN A 13 -8.18 -10.42 6.85
N GLY A 14 -9.47 -10.08 6.83
CA GLY A 14 -10.54 -11.09 6.85
C GLY A 14 -10.79 -11.73 8.23
N GLY A 15 -10.04 -11.37 9.27
CA GLY A 15 -10.18 -11.92 10.63
C GLY A 15 -11.44 -11.51 11.41
N GLY A 16 -12.28 -10.61 10.85
CA GLY A 16 -13.52 -10.11 11.51
C GLY A 16 -13.41 -8.69 12.07
N LYS A 17 -12.23 -8.09 12.02
CA LYS A 17 -11.92 -6.72 12.49
C LYS A 17 -12.79 -5.67 11.77
N ALA A 18 -12.89 -5.77 10.44
CA ALA A 18 -13.69 -4.85 9.62
C ALA A 18 -15.20 -4.96 9.92
N ASP A 19 -15.69 -6.16 10.16
CA ASP A 19 -17.10 -6.39 10.52
C ASP A 19 -17.42 -5.74 11.88
N PHE A 20 -16.51 -5.85 12.85
CA PHE A 20 -16.65 -5.20 14.14
C PHE A 20 -16.62 -3.66 14.01
N VAL A 21 -15.74 -3.10 13.19
CA VAL A 21 -15.70 -1.66 12.89
C VAL A 21 -17.00 -1.20 12.22
N ASN A 22 -17.54 -1.98 11.28
CA ASN A 22 -18.81 -1.68 10.63
C ASN A 22 -19.99 -1.73 11.62
N ALA A 23 -19.96 -2.65 12.58
CA ALA A 23 -20.97 -2.70 13.64
C ALA A 23 -20.85 -1.49 14.60
N LEU A 24 -19.63 -1.10 15.00
CA LEU A 24 -19.41 0.11 15.81
C LEU A 24 -19.86 1.39 15.09
N SER A 25 -19.67 1.45 13.78
CA SER A 25 -20.12 2.60 12.96
C SER A 25 -21.62 2.61 12.65
N GLY A 26 -22.38 1.60 13.11
CA GLY A 26 -23.83 1.50 12.89
C GLY A 26 -24.22 0.93 11.53
N LYS A 27 -23.29 0.40 10.72
CA LYS A 27 -23.60 -0.27 9.45
C LYS A 27 -24.15 -1.68 9.63
N TYR A 28 -23.78 -2.36 10.73
CA TYR A 28 -24.26 -3.68 11.12
C TYR A 28 -24.82 -3.64 12.52
N GLU A 29 -25.80 -4.50 12.80
CA GLU A 29 -26.37 -4.67 14.12
C GLU A 29 -25.57 -5.70 14.95
N PHE A 30 -25.42 -5.44 16.24
CA PHE A 30 -24.91 -6.43 17.19
C PHE A 30 -26.03 -7.36 17.62
N LEU A 31 -25.88 -8.65 17.37
CA LEU A 31 -26.82 -9.69 17.82
C LEU A 31 -26.17 -10.55 18.91
N PRO A 32 -26.84 -10.80 20.05
CA PRO A 32 -26.31 -11.71 21.08
C PRO A 32 -26.37 -13.16 20.63
N GLU A 33 -25.26 -13.91 20.81
CA GLU A 33 -25.12 -15.28 20.35
C GLU A 33 -26.13 -16.25 21.03
N GLU A 34 -26.51 -16.00 22.28
CA GLU A 34 -27.33 -16.91 23.10
C GLU A 34 -28.86 -16.80 22.90
N LYS A 35 -29.35 -15.92 22.06
CA LYS A 35 -30.78 -15.59 21.98
C LYS A 35 -31.40 -15.63 20.61
N ILE A 36 -30.81 -16.35 19.67
CA ILE A 36 -31.44 -16.68 18.40
C ILE A 36 -32.60 -17.65 18.72
N GLY A 37 -33.79 -17.14 19.05
CA GLY A 37 -34.99 -17.97 19.26
C GLY A 37 -35.82 -17.67 20.49
N THR A 38 -35.41 -16.84 21.44
CA THR A 38 -36.17 -16.62 22.71
C THR A 38 -36.89 -15.26 22.84
N GLY A 39 -36.89 -14.43 21.80
CA GLY A 39 -37.77 -13.26 21.69
C GLY A 39 -37.57 -12.08 22.68
N ASN A 40 -36.69 -12.20 23.66
CA ASN A 40 -36.37 -11.14 24.60
C ASN A 40 -34.99 -10.57 24.32
N PHE A 41 -34.90 -9.67 23.37
CA PHE A 41 -33.69 -8.88 23.11
C PHE A 41 -33.58 -7.80 24.19
N SER A 42 -32.61 -7.92 25.11
CA SER A 42 -32.14 -6.76 25.86
C SER A 42 -31.57 -5.78 24.85
N ASN A 43 -32.07 -4.54 24.82
CA ASN A 43 -31.65 -3.49 23.91
C ASN A 43 -30.15 -3.23 24.05
N TYR A 44 -29.34 -3.82 23.17
CA TYR A 44 -27.98 -3.37 22.97
C TYR A 44 -28.03 -2.07 22.19
N SER A 45 -27.89 -0.94 22.86
CA SER A 45 -27.78 0.36 22.20
C SER A 45 -26.32 0.63 21.88
N ASN A 46 -26.01 0.82 20.61
CA ASN A 46 -24.71 1.34 20.20
C ASN A 46 -24.67 2.84 20.50
N ILE A 47 -23.97 3.25 21.56
CA ILE A 47 -23.85 4.65 21.98
C ILE A 47 -23.11 5.53 20.96
N PHE A 48 -22.42 4.91 19.99
CA PHE A 48 -21.68 5.57 18.92
C PHE A 48 -22.43 5.56 17.59
N GLU A 49 -23.64 5.02 17.54
CA GLU A 49 -24.46 5.03 16.35
C GLU A 49 -24.63 6.47 15.84
N ASN A 50 -24.36 6.71 14.56
CA ASN A 50 -24.34 8.03 13.93
C ASN A 50 -23.32 9.04 14.50
N SER A 51 -22.49 8.65 15.48
CA SER A 51 -21.47 9.49 16.12
C SER A 51 -20.06 8.90 15.99
N CYS A 52 -19.85 8.04 14.99
CA CYS A 52 -18.57 7.42 14.66
C CYS A 52 -18.08 7.93 13.29
N GLU A 53 -16.80 8.18 13.18
CA GLU A 53 -16.10 8.43 11.91
C GLU A 53 -14.98 7.41 11.73
N VAL A 54 -14.83 6.89 10.51
CA VAL A 54 -13.77 5.92 10.17
C VAL A 54 -12.86 6.55 9.15
N VAL A 55 -11.58 6.66 9.50
CA VAL A 55 -10.52 7.11 8.60
C VAL A 55 -9.67 5.92 8.18
N SER A 56 -9.63 5.64 6.88
CA SER A 56 -8.90 4.51 6.30
C SER A 56 -8.18 4.91 5.01
N LEU A 57 -7.27 4.06 4.56
CA LEU A 57 -6.61 4.18 3.24
C LEU A 57 -7.61 4.18 2.09
N GLU A 58 -8.61 3.31 2.19
CA GLU A 58 -9.65 3.18 1.17
C GLU A 58 -10.43 4.49 1.04
N ARG A 59 -10.72 5.15 2.16
CA ARG A 59 -11.41 6.44 2.14
C ARG A 59 -10.55 7.53 1.47
N ALA A 60 -9.24 7.52 1.70
CA ALA A 60 -8.31 8.45 1.03
C ALA A 60 -8.28 8.22 -0.49
N ALA A 61 -8.22 6.96 -0.93
CA ALA A 61 -8.24 6.62 -2.35
C ALA A 61 -9.56 7.02 -3.02
N LEU A 62 -10.69 6.75 -2.38
CA LEU A 62 -12.01 7.16 -2.87
C LEU A 62 -12.13 8.68 -2.99
N LEU A 63 -11.58 9.42 -2.03
CA LEU A 63 -11.59 10.87 -2.06
C LEU A 63 -10.82 11.42 -3.28
N ILE A 64 -9.66 10.86 -3.59
CA ILE A 64 -8.89 11.25 -4.79
C ILE A 64 -9.70 10.97 -6.06
N GLU A 65 -10.37 9.83 -6.11
CA GLU A 65 -11.19 9.46 -7.26
C GLU A 65 -12.41 10.38 -7.42
N GLU A 66 -13.07 10.72 -6.30
CA GLU A 66 -14.16 11.70 -6.27
C GLU A 66 -13.69 13.05 -6.83
N GLU A 67 -12.53 13.55 -6.39
CA GLU A 67 -11.96 14.82 -6.87
C GLU A 67 -11.57 14.78 -8.35
N ARG A 68 -11.04 13.65 -8.83
CA ARG A 68 -10.69 13.48 -10.25
C ARG A 68 -11.92 13.44 -11.15
N LYS A 69 -13.03 12.84 -10.71
CA LYS A 69 -14.29 12.81 -11.45
C LYS A 69 -14.94 14.19 -11.55
N LEU A 70 -14.64 15.07 -10.59
CA LEU A 70 -15.11 16.47 -10.56
C LEU A 70 -14.13 17.45 -11.22
N ASP A 71 -13.07 16.95 -11.84
CA ASP A 71 -12.06 17.79 -12.50
C ASP A 71 -12.62 18.42 -13.77
N GLU A 72 -12.63 19.74 -13.80
CA GLU A 72 -13.08 20.57 -14.92
C GLU A 72 -11.93 21.27 -15.64
N SER A 73 -10.68 20.81 -15.47
CA SER A 73 -9.49 21.44 -16.07
C SER A 73 -9.60 21.64 -17.58
N GLU A 74 -10.30 20.73 -18.28
CA GLU A 74 -10.53 20.83 -19.74
C GLU A 74 -11.45 22.00 -20.13
N TYR A 75 -12.24 22.52 -19.19
CA TYR A 75 -13.23 23.59 -19.43
C TYR A 75 -12.81 24.95 -18.86
N ILE A 76 -11.64 25.02 -18.21
CA ILE A 76 -11.13 26.24 -17.56
C ILE A 76 -10.03 26.86 -18.42
N GLU A 77 -10.11 28.17 -18.66
CA GLU A 77 -9.06 28.94 -19.34
C GLU A 77 -7.77 28.88 -18.49
N GLY A 78 -6.68 28.36 -19.09
CA GLY A 78 -5.44 28.04 -18.39
C GLY A 78 -5.29 26.58 -17.93
N GLY A 79 -6.31 25.72 -18.09
CA GLY A 79 -6.22 24.28 -17.93
C GLY A 79 -5.99 23.75 -16.52
N VAL A 80 -6.20 24.57 -15.46
CA VAL A 80 -5.95 24.16 -14.07
C VAL A 80 -7.21 24.36 -13.22
N ASP A 81 -7.87 23.25 -12.88
CA ASP A 81 -8.89 23.22 -11.82
C ASP A 81 -8.24 22.77 -10.51
N ILE A 82 -8.17 23.64 -9.52
CA ILE A 82 -7.62 23.30 -8.21
C ILE A 82 -8.52 22.30 -7.44
N GLY A 83 -9.82 22.23 -7.77
CA GLY A 83 -10.79 21.41 -7.05
C GLY A 83 -11.03 21.90 -5.62
N ARG A 84 -11.49 21.01 -4.72
CA ARG A 84 -11.62 21.35 -3.30
C ARG A 84 -10.26 21.50 -2.67
N THR A 85 -10.04 22.58 -1.94
CA THR A 85 -8.83 22.77 -1.15
C THR A 85 -8.95 22.02 0.19
N GLY A 86 -7.82 21.73 0.83
CA GLY A 86 -7.79 21.16 2.18
C GLY A 86 -8.59 21.98 3.17
N ARG A 87 -8.54 23.31 3.07
CA ARG A 87 -9.30 24.27 3.89
C ARG A 87 -10.81 24.04 3.83
N ILE A 88 -11.34 23.97 2.60
CA ILE A 88 -12.78 23.73 2.36
C ILE A 88 -13.14 22.34 2.86
N PHE A 89 -12.38 21.34 2.51
CA PHE A 89 -12.66 19.95 2.87
C PHE A 89 -12.68 19.70 4.38
N ILE A 90 -11.74 20.31 5.11
CA ILE A 90 -11.73 20.22 6.58
C ILE A 90 -12.96 20.94 7.16
N ALA A 91 -13.28 22.16 6.68
CA ALA A 91 -14.43 22.91 7.15
C ALA A 91 -15.77 22.17 6.93
N GLU A 92 -15.89 21.39 5.87
CA GLU A 92 -17.05 20.53 5.60
C GLU A 92 -17.31 19.49 6.71
N GLY A 93 -16.31 19.18 7.53
CA GLY A 93 -16.49 18.35 8.73
C GLY A 93 -17.47 18.97 9.75
N ILE A 94 -17.58 20.30 9.75
CA ILE A 94 -18.49 21.05 10.65
C ILE A 94 -19.76 21.50 9.92
N THR A 95 -19.60 22.05 8.70
CA THR A 95 -20.70 22.71 7.97
C THR A 95 -21.53 21.75 7.11
N GLY A 96 -21.02 20.53 6.89
CA GLY A 96 -21.51 19.68 5.80
C GLY A 96 -20.97 20.14 4.44
N PRO A 97 -21.35 19.45 3.33
CA PRO A 97 -20.83 19.70 1.99
C PRO A 97 -21.02 21.14 1.52
N ILE A 98 -19.96 21.77 1.04
CA ILE A 98 -19.94 23.14 0.51
C ILE A 98 -20.05 23.07 -1.01
N LYS A 99 -21.08 23.68 -1.60
CA LYS A 99 -21.26 23.68 -3.07
C LYS A 99 -20.17 24.51 -3.75
N LYS A 100 -19.65 24.01 -4.89
CA LYS A 100 -18.69 24.72 -5.74
C LYS A 100 -19.28 26.09 -6.17
N GLY A 101 -18.51 27.16 -6.05
CA GLY A 101 -18.97 28.52 -6.37
C GLY A 101 -19.79 29.23 -5.29
N SER A 102 -20.11 28.59 -4.16
CA SER A 102 -20.74 29.27 -3.03
C SER A 102 -19.72 30.11 -2.25
N GLN A 103 -20.23 31.09 -1.49
CA GLN A 103 -19.37 31.85 -0.56
C GLN A 103 -18.68 30.93 0.43
N ILE A 104 -17.36 31.09 0.60
CA ILE A 104 -16.57 30.34 1.56
C ILE A 104 -17.07 30.69 2.97
N PRO A 105 -17.52 29.70 3.77
CA PRO A 105 -17.99 29.95 5.13
C PRO A 105 -16.93 30.62 6.01
N GLU A 106 -17.34 31.47 6.92
CA GLU A 106 -16.41 32.13 7.86
C GLU A 106 -15.55 31.14 8.66
N ILE A 107 -16.10 29.96 8.96
CA ILE A 107 -15.36 28.91 9.67
C ILE A 107 -14.19 28.37 8.82
N ALA A 108 -14.35 28.27 7.51
CA ALA A 108 -13.29 27.83 6.62
C ALA A 108 -12.14 28.86 6.56
N LYS A 109 -12.44 30.16 6.67
CA LYS A 109 -11.43 31.23 6.75
C LYS A 109 -10.62 31.17 8.04
N LYS A 110 -11.19 30.62 9.11
CA LYS A 110 -10.59 30.53 10.45
C LYS A 110 -10.09 29.14 10.78
N ILE A 111 -10.11 28.20 9.82
CA ILE A 111 -9.84 26.79 10.06
C ILE A 111 -8.42 26.54 10.63
N GLU A 112 -7.45 27.34 10.26
CA GLU A 112 -6.06 27.24 10.75
C GLU A 112 -5.92 27.49 12.26
N ALA A 113 -6.90 28.15 12.90
CA ALA A 113 -6.92 28.37 14.34
C ALA A 113 -7.32 27.10 15.13
N PHE A 114 -7.90 26.09 14.46
CA PHE A 114 -8.33 24.88 15.14
C PHE A 114 -7.13 24.04 15.59
N PRO A 115 -7.14 23.56 16.86
CA PRO A 115 -6.07 22.70 17.37
C PRO A 115 -5.83 21.45 16.53
N ALA A 116 -6.87 20.85 15.95
CA ALA A 116 -6.78 19.68 15.09
C ALA A 116 -5.92 19.92 13.84
N VAL A 117 -6.00 21.10 13.23
CA VAL A 117 -5.22 21.47 12.04
C VAL A 117 -3.74 21.51 12.38
N LYS A 118 -3.38 22.13 13.49
CA LYS A 118 -1.99 22.19 14.00
C LYS A 118 -1.47 20.79 14.38
N LEU A 119 -2.29 20.03 15.12
CA LEU A 119 -1.92 18.67 15.55
C LEU A 119 -1.65 17.74 14.36
N CYS A 120 -2.41 17.89 13.26
CA CYS A 120 -2.21 17.10 12.06
C CYS A 120 -1.11 17.64 11.12
N GLY A 121 -0.52 18.82 11.43
CA GLY A 121 0.54 19.42 10.63
C GLY A 121 0.12 19.74 9.20
N VAL A 122 -1.13 20.24 9.01
CA VAL A 122 -1.69 20.50 7.67
C VAL A 122 -1.79 21.99 7.33
N GLU A 123 -1.29 22.90 8.19
CA GLU A 123 -1.40 24.35 8.00
C GLU A 123 -0.85 24.83 6.66
N LYS A 124 0.30 24.28 6.24
CA LYS A 124 1.00 24.69 5.01
C LYS A 124 0.34 24.20 3.74
N ILE A 125 -0.61 23.28 3.84
CA ILE A 125 -1.26 22.63 2.69
C ILE A 125 -2.75 22.93 2.62
N LEU A 126 -3.28 23.78 3.51
CA LEU A 126 -4.71 24.10 3.57
C LEU A 126 -5.27 24.63 2.24
N ASP A 127 -4.50 25.42 1.52
CA ASP A 127 -4.95 26.04 0.25
C ASP A 127 -4.55 25.22 -0.98
N ARG A 128 -3.93 24.04 -0.79
CA ARG A 128 -3.65 23.10 -1.87
C ARG A 128 -4.91 22.29 -2.19
N GLY A 129 -5.18 22.06 -3.47
CA GLY A 129 -6.24 21.15 -3.92
C GLY A 129 -5.96 19.71 -3.52
N ILE A 130 -6.98 18.98 -3.06
CA ILE A 130 -6.86 17.59 -2.57
C ILE A 130 -6.21 16.68 -3.61
N LYS A 131 -6.55 16.84 -4.89
CA LYS A 131 -5.99 16.04 -5.99
C LYS A 131 -4.48 16.23 -6.21
N TYR A 132 -3.89 17.29 -5.64
CA TYR A 132 -2.46 17.59 -5.69
C TYR A 132 -1.72 17.29 -4.38
N MET A 133 -2.40 16.67 -3.42
CA MET A 133 -1.79 16.26 -2.15
C MET A 133 -1.20 14.85 -2.26
N SER A 134 -0.10 14.62 -1.57
CA SER A 134 0.43 13.28 -1.36
C SER A 134 -0.51 12.42 -0.51
N THR A 135 -0.38 11.10 -0.57
CA THR A 135 -1.18 10.17 0.24
C THR A 135 -1.12 10.49 1.74
N GLY A 136 0.08 10.84 2.25
CA GLY A 136 0.27 11.25 3.64
C GLY A 136 -0.42 12.56 3.99
N GLU A 137 -0.37 13.55 3.08
CA GLU A 137 -1.06 14.83 3.25
C GLU A 137 -2.58 14.66 3.26
N ILE A 138 -3.13 13.83 2.36
CA ILE A 138 -4.56 13.53 2.31
C ILE A 138 -5.02 12.86 3.61
N ARG A 139 -4.25 11.90 4.14
CA ARG A 139 -4.59 11.24 5.41
C ARG A 139 -4.62 12.21 6.58
N ARG A 140 -3.63 13.09 6.69
CA ARG A 140 -3.61 14.12 7.73
C ARG A 140 -4.77 15.10 7.57
N THR A 141 -5.15 15.41 6.35
CA THR A 141 -6.31 16.26 6.05
C THR A 141 -7.63 15.58 6.42
N LEU A 142 -7.78 14.27 6.12
CA LEU A 142 -8.92 13.46 6.57
C LEU A 142 -9.00 13.39 8.10
N LEU A 143 -7.85 13.21 8.75
CA LEU A 143 -7.77 13.15 10.20
C LEU A 143 -8.15 14.50 10.84
N ALA A 144 -7.65 15.61 10.32
CA ALA A 144 -8.01 16.95 10.79
C ALA A 144 -9.52 17.20 10.66
N ARG A 145 -10.12 16.82 9.51
CA ARG A 145 -11.58 16.89 9.30
C ARG A 145 -12.34 16.05 10.32
N ALA A 146 -11.93 14.80 10.53
CA ALA A 146 -12.59 13.90 11.46
C ALA A 146 -12.55 14.40 12.91
N LEU A 147 -11.44 14.98 13.34
CA LEU A 147 -11.26 15.54 14.68
C LEU A 147 -12.18 16.75 14.96
N ILE A 148 -12.50 17.54 13.94
CA ILE A 148 -13.37 18.71 14.10
C ILE A 148 -14.84 18.42 13.82
N SER A 149 -15.18 17.22 13.36
CA SER A 149 -16.54 16.84 12.94
C SER A 149 -17.56 16.74 14.10
N GLY A 150 -17.11 16.87 15.35
CA GLY A 150 -17.96 16.69 16.54
C GLY A 150 -18.41 15.25 16.78
N LYS A 151 -17.85 14.27 16.08
CA LYS A 151 -18.12 12.86 16.32
C LYS A 151 -17.52 12.42 17.66
N LYS A 152 -18.19 11.48 18.34
CA LYS A 152 -17.74 10.98 19.65
C LYS A 152 -16.67 9.90 19.55
N LEU A 153 -16.64 9.15 18.44
CA LEU A 153 -15.70 8.07 18.20
C LEU A 153 -15.01 8.23 16.85
N LEU A 154 -13.70 8.13 16.85
CA LEU A 154 -12.86 8.09 15.67
C LEU A 154 -12.14 6.74 15.60
N ILE A 155 -12.38 5.99 14.55
CA ILE A 155 -11.69 4.73 14.26
C ILE A 155 -10.69 4.97 13.14
N LEU A 156 -9.44 4.64 13.38
CA LEU A 156 -8.32 4.84 12.47
C LEU A 156 -7.82 3.48 11.98
N SER A 157 -8.11 3.16 10.73
CA SER A 157 -7.70 1.90 10.11
C SER A 157 -6.34 2.08 9.44
N ASP A 158 -5.36 1.33 9.92
CA ASP A 158 -3.97 1.32 9.47
C ASP A 158 -3.38 2.72 9.22
N PRO A 159 -3.38 3.58 10.27
CA PRO A 159 -3.03 4.98 10.11
C PRO A 159 -1.59 5.22 9.65
N PHE A 160 -0.69 4.25 9.85
CA PHE A 160 0.74 4.35 9.51
C PHE A 160 1.10 3.75 8.15
N ALA A 161 0.20 3.00 7.54
CA ALA A 161 0.48 2.30 6.29
C ALA A 161 0.83 3.26 5.14
N GLY A 162 1.93 3.01 4.38
CA GLY A 162 2.38 3.83 3.25
C GLY A 162 2.85 5.25 3.60
N LEU A 163 3.19 5.49 4.86
CA LEU A 163 3.81 6.74 5.30
C LEU A 163 5.33 6.59 5.36
N ASP A 164 6.03 7.65 4.97
CA ASP A 164 7.46 7.75 5.22
C ASP A 164 7.77 7.91 6.72
N VAL A 165 9.03 7.73 7.09
CA VAL A 165 9.50 7.71 8.49
C VAL A 165 9.14 9.02 9.21
N GLU A 166 9.25 10.18 8.55
CA GLU A 166 8.96 11.48 9.14
C GLU A 166 7.45 11.67 9.38
N SER A 167 6.62 11.41 8.37
CA SER A 167 5.16 11.46 8.47
C SER A 167 4.62 10.50 9.52
N ARG A 168 5.22 9.32 9.62
CA ARG A 168 4.88 8.30 10.62
C ARG A 168 5.20 8.76 12.04
N LYS A 169 6.36 9.35 12.23
CA LYS A 169 6.76 9.92 13.53
C LYS A 169 5.79 11.01 14.01
N ILE A 170 5.43 11.93 13.13
CA ILE A 170 4.46 13.00 13.44
C ILE A 170 3.11 12.42 13.89
N LEU A 171 2.60 11.41 13.15
CA LEU A 171 1.35 10.76 13.52
C LEU A 171 1.44 9.96 14.82
N LEU A 172 2.56 9.29 15.07
CA LEU A 172 2.77 8.56 16.32
C LEU A 172 2.78 9.50 17.53
N GLU A 173 3.47 10.65 17.44
CA GLU A 173 3.47 11.70 18.47
C GLU A 173 2.06 12.28 18.68
N PHE A 174 1.33 12.52 17.59
CA PHE A 174 -0.06 12.93 17.65
C PHE A 174 -0.92 11.90 18.42
N PHE A 175 -0.84 10.62 18.07
CA PHE A 175 -1.63 9.57 18.74
C PHE A 175 -1.24 9.41 20.19
N ASN A 176 0.03 9.47 20.53
CA ASN A 176 0.49 9.48 21.92
C ASN A 176 -0.14 10.64 22.70
N THR A 177 -0.19 11.82 22.09
CA THR A 177 -0.75 13.01 22.74
C THR A 177 -2.26 12.86 22.96
N ILE A 178 -3.03 12.44 21.96
CA ILE A 178 -4.48 12.33 22.06
C ILE A 178 -4.88 11.16 22.96
N THR A 179 -4.26 10.00 22.81
CA THR A 179 -4.58 8.84 23.66
C THR A 179 -4.21 9.09 25.12
N SER A 180 -3.11 9.78 25.39
CA SER A 180 -2.77 10.21 26.76
C SER A 180 -3.82 11.15 27.35
N LYS A 181 -4.36 12.08 26.55
CA LYS A 181 -5.48 12.93 26.97
C LYS A 181 -6.76 12.12 27.22
N GLN A 182 -7.04 11.11 26.40
CA GLN A 182 -8.19 10.22 26.56
C GLN A 182 -8.18 9.48 27.89
N LEU A 183 -7.02 9.24 28.49
CA LEU A 183 -6.86 8.63 29.80
C LEU A 183 -7.09 9.60 30.96
N SER A 184 -7.21 10.90 30.69
CA SER A 184 -7.44 11.92 31.72
C SER A 184 -8.88 11.93 32.23
N GLU A 185 -9.10 12.44 33.44
CA GLU A 185 -10.43 12.48 34.08
C GLU A 185 -11.40 13.44 33.38
N ASN A 186 -10.85 14.50 32.77
CA ASN A 186 -11.64 15.58 32.15
C ASN A 186 -11.71 15.44 30.63
N PHE A 187 -11.51 14.24 30.07
CA PHE A 187 -11.48 14.05 28.62
C PHE A 187 -12.85 14.35 27.98
N ASP A 188 -13.95 13.98 28.61
CA ASP A 188 -15.30 14.20 28.10
C ASP A 188 -15.60 15.69 27.81
N ASP A 189 -14.95 16.61 28.53
CA ASP A 189 -15.07 18.05 28.36
C ASP A 189 -14.08 18.63 27.33
N SER A 190 -13.18 17.82 26.81
CA SER A 190 -12.10 18.26 25.89
C SER A 190 -12.57 18.59 24.48
N GLY A 191 -13.76 18.14 24.09
CA GLY A 191 -14.29 18.25 22.73
C GLY A 191 -13.59 17.35 21.69
N PHE A 192 -12.68 16.47 22.11
CA PHE A 192 -12.02 15.48 21.25
C PHE A 192 -12.81 14.16 21.23
N PRO A 193 -12.82 13.44 20.09
CA PRO A 193 -13.40 12.10 20.02
C PRO A 193 -12.56 11.07 20.79
N TYR A 194 -13.22 9.99 21.24
CA TYR A 194 -12.50 8.77 21.60
C TYR A 194 -11.82 8.18 20.37
N ILE A 195 -10.59 7.67 20.52
CA ILE A 195 -9.84 7.09 19.43
C ILE A 195 -9.68 5.59 19.65
N ILE A 196 -9.97 4.84 18.60
CA ILE A 196 -9.65 3.42 18.48
C ILE A 196 -8.68 3.28 17.30
N LEU A 197 -7.51 2.69 17.56
CA LEU A 197 -6.60 2.29 16.49
C LEU A 197 -6.98 0.88 16.01
N CYS A 198 -7.01 0.69 14.70
CA CYS A 198 -7.29 -0.57 14.06
C CYS A 198 -6.09 -0.91 13.16
N MET A 199 -5.34 -1.96 13.50
CA MET A 199 -4.08 -2.30 12.86
C MET A 199 -4.04 -3.77 12.46
N GLU A 200 -3.24 -4.09 11.47
CA GLU A 200 -3.03 -5.47 11.03
C GLU A 200 -1.91 -6.15 11.81
N ARG A 201 -0.95 -5.36 12.29
CA ARG A 201 0.26 -5.82 12.98
C ARG A 201 0.48 -5.06 14.28
N TYR A 202 1.10 -5.73 15.26
CA TYR A 202 1.54 -5.12 16.51
C TYR A 202 2.90 -4.42 16.31
N TYR A 203 2.86 -3.25 15.68
CA TYR A 203 4.04 -2.48 15.33
C TYR A 203 3.77 -0.98 15.51
N GLU A 204 4.75 -0.25 16.07
CA GLU A 204 4.64 1.20 16.31
C GLU A 204 3.36 1.61 17.06
N ILE A 205 3.05 0.86 18.13
CA ILE A 205 1.86 1.12 18.94
C ILE A 205 2.12 2.32 19.85
N PRO A 206 1.20 3.32 19.89
CA PRO A 206 1.30 4.42 20.84
C PRO A 206 1.42 3.90 22.27
N SER A 207 2.32 4.53 23.05
CA SER A 207 2.59 4.11 24.43
C SER A 207 1.37 4.19 25.34
N ALA A 208 0.46 5.11 25.05
CA ALA A 208 -0.77 5.32 25.81
C ALA A 208 -1.90 4.30 25.52
N ILE A 209 -1.75 3.37 24.58
CA ILE A 209 -2.69 2.25 24.41
C ILE A 209 -2.66 1.37 25.66
N THR A 210 -3.83 1.11 26.21
CA THR A 210 -3.99 0.32 27.45
C THR A 210 -4.57 -1.07 27.21
N ASN A 211 -5.40 -1.22 26.20
CA ASN A 211 -6.16 -2.45 25.94
C ASN A 211 -6.03 -2.88 24.48
N VAL A 212 -6.06 -4.20 24.29
CA VAL A 212 -6.00 -4.83 22.97
C VAL A 212 -7.17 -5.78 22.79
N LEU A 213 -7.78 -5.70 21.61
CA LEU A 213 -8.80 -6.62 21.13
C LEU A 213 -8.29 -7.27 19.85
N GLU A 214 -8.00 -8.56 19.87
CA GLU A 214 -7.48 -9.29 18.72
C GLU A 214 -8.58 -10.11 18.06
N PHE A 215 -8.56 -10.09 16.74
CA PHE A 215 -9.49 -10.84 15.89
C PHE A 215 -8.73 -11.91 15.11
N SER A 216 -9.29 -13.11 15.06
CA SER A 216 -8.80 -14.23 14.23
C SER A 216 -9.97 -15.11 13.83
N ASN A 217 -9.99 -15.58 12.58
CA ASN A 217 -11.06 -16.47 12.07
C ASN A 217 -12.49 -15.95 12.35
N LYS A 218 -12.70 -14.65 12.18
CA LYS A 218 -13.97 -13.94 12.45
C LYS A 218 -14.46 -14.02 13.91
N LYS A 219 -13.55 -14.26 14.83
CA LYS A 219 -13.80 -14.33 16.28
C LYS A 219 -12.83 -13.44 17.03
N ILE A 220 -13.21 -13.03 18.23
CA ILE A 220 -12.28 -12.37 19.16
C ILE A 220 -11.41 -13.48 19.76
N SER A 221 -10.10 -13.43 19.44
CA SER A 221 -9.10 -14.38 19.93
C SER A 221 -8.44 -13.93 21.23
N PHE A 222 -8.41 -12.61 21.49
CA PHE A 222 -7.89 -12.03 22.72
C PHE A 222 -8.64 -10.73 23.06
N SER A 223 -8.86 -10.52 24.36
CA SER A 223 -9.38 -9.27 24.91
C SER A 223 -8.77 -9.05 26.29
N GLY A 224 -7.92 -8.06 26.44
CA GLY A 224 -7.22 -7.80 27.70
C GLY A 224 -6.39 -6.53 27.68
N THR A 225 -5.50 -6.40 28.65
CA THR A 225 -4.55 -5.29 28.72
C THR A 225 -3.42 -5.45 27.71
N LYS A 226 -2.74 -4.34 27.40
CA LYS A 226 -1.58 -4.32 26.53
C LYS A 226 -0.47 -5.23 27.05
N ASP A 227 -0.18 -5.20 28.36
CA ASP A 227 0.87 -6.01 28.98
C ASP A 227 0.60 -7.52 28.89
N GLU A 228 -0.68 -7.92 29.04
CA GLU A 228 -1.09 -9.32 28.85
C GLU A 228 -0.94 -9.75 27.40
N TYR A 229 -1.23 -8.86 26.47
CA TYR A 229 -1.07 -9.14 25.04
C TYR A 229 0.40 -9.26 24.64
N GLU A 230 1.28 -8.40 25.14
CA GLU A 230 2.72 -8.47 24.89
C GLU A 230 3.32 -9.79 25.40
N LYS A 231 2.93 -10.24 26.60
CA LYS A 231 3.33 -11.57 27.13
C LYS A 231 2.82 -12.73 26.25
N LYS A 232 1.59 -12.63 25.74
CA LYS A 232 1.06 -13.59 24.77
C LYS A 232 1.92 -13.64 23.51
N LEU A 233 2.26 -12.47 22.92
CA LEU A 233 3.10 -12.39 21.73
C LEU A 233 4.50 -12.98 21.95
N GLU A 234 5.11 -12.76 23.10
CA GLU A 234 6.41 -13.35 23.46
C GLU A 234 6.34 -14.89 23.51
N SER A 235 5.29 -15.43 24.13
CA SER A 235 5.07 -16.87 24.19
C SER A 235 4.81 -17.49 22.81
N GLU A 236 4.04 -16.81 21.96
CA GLU A 236 3.75 -17.24 20.58
C GLU A 236 4.97 -17.14 19.67
N LYS A 237 5.81 -16.12 19.83
CA LYS A 237 7.07 -16.00 19.09
C LYS A 237 8.01 -17.18 19.39
N ALA A 238 8.11 -17.58 20.64
CA ALA A 238 8.92 -18.73 21.01
C ALA A 238 8.44 -20.04 20.36
N GLN A 239 7.12 -20.24 20.25
CA GLN A 239 6.53 -21.41 19.59
C GLN A 239 6.59 -21.33 18.05
N LYS A 240 6.42 -20.12 17.48
CA LYS A 240 6.46 -19.91 16.02
C LYS A 240 7.86 -20.07 15.41
N ILE A 241 8.93 -19.79 16.16
CA ILE A 241 10.30 -19.99 15.66
C ILE A 241 10.54 -21.45 15.27
N GLU A 242 9.94 -22.41 15.98
CA GLU A 242 10.07 -23.84 15.65
C GLU A 242 9.17 -24.28 14.48
N SER A 243 7.95 -23.72 14.36
CA SER A 243 7.00 -24.11 13.31
C SER A 243 7.27 -23.39 11.97
N SER A 244 7.64 -22.11 12.00
CA SER A 244 7.89 -21.33 10.78
C SER A 244 9.16 -21.77 10.05
N GLN A 245 10.15 -22.29 10.75
CA GLN A 245 11.33 -22.90 10.10
C GLN A 245 10.95 -24.12 9.27
N LYS A 246 10.05 -24.99 9.78
CA LYS A 246 9.56 -26.17 9.05
C LYS A 246 8.67 -25.80 7.87
N GLU A 247 7.76 -24.83 8.03
CA GLU A 247 6.91 -24.35 6.93
C GLU A 247 7.72 -23.63 5.84
N THR A 248 8.71 -22.82 6.23
CA THR A 248 9.60 -22.12 5.29
C THR A 248 10.50 -23.11 4.56
N GLU A 249 10.98 -24.17 5.19
CA GLU A 249 11.75 -25.23 4.52
C GLU A 249 10.90 -26.06 3.58
N SER A 250 9.67 -26.45 3.98
CA SER A 250 8.72 -27.14 3.11
C SER A 250 8.38 -26.29 1.88
N PHE A 251 8.11 -25.00 2.08
CA PHE A 251 7.85 -24.05 1.00
C PHE A 251 9.06 -23.85 0.07
N LYS A 252 10.29 -23.80 0.62
CA LYS A 252 11.53 -23.75 -0.16
C LYS A 252 11.75 -25.03 -0.98
N GLN A 253 11.43 -26.20 -0.44
CA GLN A 253 11.54 -27.47 -1.16
C GLN A 253 10.52 -27.58 -2.29
N GLU A 254 9.28 -27.19 -2.06
CA GLU A 254 8.22 -27.16 -3.07
C GLU A 254 8.56 -26.20 -4.22
N LEU A 255 9.08 -25.04 -3.88
CA LEU A 255 9.55 -24.05 -4.86
C LEU A 255 10.78 -24.51 -5.65
N SER A 256 11.70 -25.25 -5.05
CA SER A 256 12.86 -25.79 -5.76
C SER A 256 12.48 -26.88 -6.77
N SER A 257 11.45 -27.67 -6.47
CA SER A 257 10.94 -28.70 -7.39
C SER A 257 10.24 -28.08 -8.61
N ILE A 258 9.50 -26.97 -8.41
CA ILE A 258 8.83 -26.24 -9.51
C ILE A 258 9.82 -25.47 -10.39
N LYS A 259 10.97 -25.04 -9.83
CA LYS A 259 12.07 -24.41 -10.61
C LYS A 259 12.57 -25.28 -11.76
N GLN A 260 12.76 -26.57 -11.52
CA GLN A 260 13.23 -27.50 -12.56
C GLN A 260 12.24 -27.61 -13.71
N GLU A 261 10.95 -27.59 -13.44
CA GLU A 261 9.91 -27.70 -14.47
C GLU A 261 9.66 -26.39 -15.22
N THR A 262 9.62 -25.23 -14.53
CA THR A 262 9.33 -23.92 -15.15
C THR A 262 10.49 -23.42 -16.00
N PHE A 263 11.74 -23.72 -15.61
CA PHE A 263 12.94 -23.41 -16.39
C PHE A 263 12.98 -24.18 -17.73
N CYS A 264 12.44 -25.40 -17.76
CA CYS A 264 12.32 -26.17 -19.00
C CYS A 264 11.28 -25.59 -19.97
N ILE A 265 10.24 -24.90 -19.50
CA ILE A 265 9.17 -24.35 -20.34
C ILE A 265 9.57 -23.00 -20.95
N SER A 266 10.28 -22.13 -20.21
CA SER A 266 10.80 -20.87 -20.74
C SER A 266 11.86 -21.08 -21.82
N ASN A 267 12.62 -22.17 -21.75
CA ASN A 267 13.62 -22.51 -22.76
C ASN A 267 13.04 -23.20 -24.02
N GLN A 268 11.80 -23.71 -23.96
CA GLN A 268 11.13 -24.25 -25.14
C GLN A 268 10.42 -23.19 -26.00
N ALA A 269 10.12 -22.01 -25.43
CA ALA A 269 9.51 -20.89 -26.15
C ALA A 269 10.54 -19.91 -26.76
N GLN A 270 11.80 -20.01 -26.40
CA GLN A 270 12.90 -19.21 -26.97
C GLN A 270 13.93 -20.14 -27.58
N ASN A 271 13.79 -20.42 -28.88
CA ASN A 271 14.80 -21.13 -29.65
C ASN A 271 16.15 -20.39 -29.59
N GLU A 272 17.17 -21.15 -29.16
CA GLU A 272 18.59 -21.00 -29.47
C GLU A 272 19.27 -19.65 -29.15
N LYS A 273 19.58 -19.44 -27.89
CA LYS A 273 20.90 -18.88 -27.51
C LYS A 273 21.41 -19.64 -26.30
N SER A 274 22.39 -20.53 -26.55
CA SER A 274 23.18 -21.18 -25.52
C SER A 274 23.85 -20.09 -24.66
N TYR A 275 23.41 -19.95 -23.44
CA TYR A 275 24.07 -19.11 -22.44
C TYR A 275 25.35 -19.83 -21.97
N ASP A 276 26.47 -19.42 -22.52
CA ASP A 276 27.80 -19.79 -22.03
C ASP A 276 27.98 -19.14 -20.64
N ALA A 277 27.92 -19.94 -19.60
CA ALA A 277 27.98 -19.51 -18.20
C ALA A 277 29.34 -18.92 -17.76
N GLN A 278 30.26 -18.68 -18.67
CA GLN A 278 31.62 -18.25 -18.36
C GLN A 278 31.99 -16.80 -18.75
N LYS A 279 31.05 -16.03 -19.31
CA LYS A 279 31.23 -14.57 -19.50
C LYS A 279 29.94 -13.83 -19.15
N ILE A 280 29.69 -13.62 -17.87
CA ILE A 280 28.70 -12.64 -17.42
C ILE A 280 29.31 -11.25 -17.71
N GLN A 281 29.21 -10.82 -18.95
CA GLN A 281 29.34 -9.41 -19.28
C GLN A 281 28.10 -8.76 -18.68
N LYS A 282 28.28 -7.95 -17.62
CA LYS A 282 27.16 -7.23 -16.98
C LYS A 282 26.46 -6.37 -18.03
N THR A 283 25.33 -6.83 -18.52
CA THR A 283 24.54 -6.10 -19.52
C THR A 283 23.71 -5.04 -18.80
N PRO A 284 23.83 -3.75 -19.14
CA PRO A 284 23.01 -2.71 -18.55
C PRO A 284 21.56 -2.87 -19.02
N LEU A 285 20.63 -2.98 -18.07
CA LEU A 285 19.19 -3.01 -18.33
C LEU A 285 18.61 -1.61 -18.42
N VAL A 286 19.10 -0.69 -17.57
CA VAL A 286 18.73 0.73 -17.60
C VAL A 286 19.98 1.58 -17.44
N GLU A 287 20.13 2.62 -18.28
CA GLU A 287 21.16 3.65 -18.14
C GLU A 287 20.50 5.03 -18.11
N MET A 288 20.80 5.82 -17.09
CA MET A 288 20.35 7.19 -16.91
C MET A 288 21.57 8.10 -16.78
N LYS A 289 21.71 9.11 -17.66
CA LYS A 289 22.84 10.02 -17.68
C LYS A 289 22.36 11.47 -17.61
N ASN A 290 22.79 12.20 -16.57
CA ASN A 290 22.47 13.60 -16.33
C ASN A 290 20.96 13.90 -16.43
N VAL A 291 20.13 13.00 -15.90
CA VAL A 291 18.68 13.10 -16.02
C VAL A 291 18.16 14.22 -15.11
N ASN A 292 17.35 15.09 -15.70
CA ASN A 292 16.69 16.19 -15.01
C ASN A 292 15.20 16.12 -15.26
N VAL A 293 14.42 15.97 -14.19
CA VAL A 293 12.96 15.84 -14.25
C VAL A 293 12.34 16.72 -13.19
N GLY A 294 11.32 17.45 -13.57
CA GLY A 294 10.60 18.31 -12.65
C GLY A 294 9.37 18.91 -13.30
N TRP A 295 8.63 19.67 -12.51
CA TRP A 295 7.43 20.40 -12.93
C TRP A 295 7.55 21.84 -12.46
N ASP A 296 7.16 22.76 -13.33
CA ASP A 296 7.35 24.19 -13.17
C ASP A 296 8.84 24.51 -12.90
N GLU A 297 9.18 25.21 -11.85
CA GLU A 297 10.57 25.53 -11.50
C GLU A 297 11.20 24.52 -10.52
N LYS A 298 10.46 23.49 -10.08
CA LYS A 298 10.90 22.51 -9.08
C LYS A 298 11.41 21.23 -9.74
N LEU A 299 12.73 21.01 -9.68
CA LEU A 299 13.33 19.74 -10.05
C LEU A 299 13.09 18.70 -8.95
N VAL A 300 12.68 17.50 -9.36
CA VAL A 300 12.52 16.31 -8.53
C VAL A 300 13.73 15.40 -8.67
N LEU A 301 14.28 15.30 -9.89
CA LEU A 301 15.57 14.68 -10.17
C LEU A 301 16.48 15.73 -10.79
N LYS A 302 17.70 15.87 -10.28
CA LYS A 302 18.71 16.84 -10.76
C LYS A 302 20.03 16.15 -11.00
N ASN A 303 20.53 16.23 -12.26
CA ASN A 303 21.79 15.59 -12.69
C ASN A 303 21.90 14.13 -12.23
N PHE A 304 20.78 13.40 -12.34
CA PHE A 304 20.68 12.03 -11.86
C PHE A 304 21.42 11.08 -12.79
N ASN A 305 22.36 10.30 -12.23
CA ASN A 305 23.17 9.32 -12.96
C ASN A 305 23.04 7.96 -12.26
N TRP A 306 22.55 6.96 -13.00
CA TRP A 306 22.33 5.64 -12.44
C TRP A 306 22.32 4.57 -13.54
N THR A 307 22.81 3.38 -13.20
CA THR A 307 22.82 2.23 -14.12
C THR A 307 22.39 0.98 -13.37
N LEU A 308 21.44 0.25 -13.96
CA LEU A 308 20.99 -1.05 -13.51
C LEU A 308 21.60 -2.13 -14.39
N TYR A 309 22.26 -3.09 -13.78
CA TYR A 309 22.77 -4.27 -14.49
C TYR A 309 21.92 -5.49 -14.16
N SER A 310 21.86 -6.43 -15.10
CA SER A 310 21.17 -7.70 -14.90
C SER A 310 21.69 -8.42 -13.65
N GLY A 311 20.78 -8.91 -12.80
CA GLY A 311 21.07 -9.59 -11.55
C GLY A 311 21.50 -8.69 -10.38
N GLU A 312 21.55 -7.37 -10.55
CA GLU A 312 21.78 -6.43 -9.45
C GLU A 312 20.43 -6.00 -8.83
N HIS A 313 20.09 -6.57 -7.68
CA HIS A 313 18.85 -6.22 -6.98
C HIS A 313 19.05 -4.95 -6.16
N TRP A 314 18.10 -4.03 -6.30
CA TRP A 314 18.19 -2.70 -5.71
C TRP A 314 17.02 -2.43 -4.76
N LEU A 315 17.38 -1.91 -3.59
CA LEU A 315 16.44 -1.28 -2.66
C LEU A 315 16.39 0.21 -2.95
N ILE A 316 15.17 0.75 -3.08
CA ILE A 316 14.92 2.16 -3.34
C ILE A 316 14.24 2.76 -2.11
N ARG A 317 14.82 3.81 -1.57
CA ARG A 317 14.35 4.51 -0.37
C ARG A 317 14.25 6.01 -0.59
N GLY A 318 13.59 6.69 0.33
CA GLY A 318 13.49 8.14 0.39
C GLY A 318 12.11 8.59 0.89
N PRO A 319 11.98 9.82 1.38
CA PRO A 319 10.71 10.35 1.88
C PRO A 319 9.63 10.40 0.79
N ASN A 320 8.38 10.59 1.20
CA ASN A 320 7.29 10.78 0.24
C ASN A 320 7.50 12.09 -0.53
N GLY A 321 7.25 12.06 -1.84
CA GLY A 321 7.52 13.19 -2.73
C GLY A 321 8.98 13.40 -3.12
N SER A 322 9.90 12.48 -2.76
CA SER A 322 11.32 12.56 -3.12
C SER A 322 11.64 12.18 -4.57
N GLY A 323 10.66 11.72 -5.34
CA GLY A 323 10.86 11.35 -6.74
C GLY A 323 10.95 9.85 -7.02
N LYS A 324 10.71 8.96 -6.04
CA LYS A 324 10.71 7.49 -6.23
C LYS A 324 9.75 7.07 -7.35
N THR A 325 8.50 7.51 -7.28
CA THR A 325 7.49 7.21 -8.31
C THR A 325 7.90 7.77 -9.67
N THR A 326 8.37 9.02 -9.72
CA THR A 326 8.89 9.65 -10.94
C THR A 326 10.03 8.84 -11.56
N PHE A 327 10.97 8.38 -10.73
CA PHE A 327 12.07 7.52 -11.17
C PHE A 327 11.55 6.19 -11.76
N LEU A 328 10.59 5.54 -11.11
CA LEU A 328 9.97 4.31 -11.64
C LEU A 328 9.21 4.58 -12.95
N GLU A 329 8.47 5.68 -13.04
CA GLU A 329 7.72 6.08 -14.24
C GLU A 329 8.64 6.37 -15.44
N LEU A 330 9.86 6.83 -15.23
CA LEU A 330 10.87 6.94 -16.29
C LEU A 330 11.27 5.56 -16.83
N ILE A 331 11.36 4.55 -15.98
CA ILE A 331 11.70 3.18 -16.38
C ILE A 331 10.52 2.52 -17.09
N THR A 332 9.30 2.70 -16.58
CA THR A 332 8.08 2.12 -17.19
C THR A 332 7.66 2.84 -18.47
N GLY A 333 8.21 4.03 -18.72
CA GLY A 333 7.85 4.88 -19.86
C GLY A 333 6.54 5.66 -19.69
N ASP A 334 5.97 5.66 -18.49
CA ASP A 334 4.74 6.39 -18.19
C ASP A 334 4.97 7.90 -17.98
N ASN A 335 6.22 8.33 -17.73
CA ASN A 335 6.58 9.75 -17.63
C ASN A 335 7.10 10.28 -18.98
N PRO A 336 6.42 11.27 -19.62
CA PRO A 336 6.82 11.78 -20.94
C PRO A 336 8.19 12.46 -20.97
N GLN A 337 8.71 12.92 -19.83
CA GLN A 337 10.04 13.53 -19.75
C GLN A 337 11.19 12.52 -20.00
N VAL A 338 10.88 11.23 -20.12
CA VAL A 338 11.83 10.20 -20.56
C VAL A 338 12.41 10.48 -21.93
N PHE A 339 11.62 11.12 -22.84
CA PHE A 339 12.05 11.45 -24.20
C PHE A 339 13.00 12.66 -24.28
N SER A 340 12.95 13.56 -23.30
CA SER A 340 13.82 14.74 -23.22
C SER A 340 15.13 14.50 -22.49
N ASN A 341 15.33 13.28 -21.93
CA ASN A 341 16.49 12.90 -21.16
C ASN A 341 17.34 11.79 -21.86
N ASP A 342 18.57 11.63 -21.43
CA ASP A 342 19.44 10.54 -21.92
C ASP A 342 19.19 9.27 -21.07
N ILE A 343 18.15 8.54 -21.44
CA ILE A 343 17.71 7.31 -20.79
C ILE A 343 17.69 6.18 -21.81
N LYS A 344 18.40 5.10 -21.50
CA LYS A 344 18.34 3.86 -22.26
C LYS A 344 17.72 2.76 -21.41
N ILE A 345 16.82 2.00 -22.01
CA ILE A 345 16.14 0.87 -21.40
C ILE A 345 16.35 -0.33 -22.31
N PHE A 346 16.87 -1.41 -21.75
CA PHE A 346 17.27 -2.62 -22.51
C PHE A 346 18.17 -2.32 -23.71
N GLY A 347 19.11 -1.35 -23.54
CA GLY A 347 20.09 -0.93 -24.54
C GLY A 347 19.58 0.07 -25.59
N SER A 348 18.26 0.32 -25.66
CA SER A 348 17.67 1.27 -26.61
C SER A 348 17.40 2.61 -25.95
N ARG A 349 17.78 3.73 -26.61
CA ARG A 349 17.43 5.06 -26.14
C ARG A 349 15.95 5.30 -26.37
N ARG A 350 15.28 5.89 -25.38
CA ARG A 350 13.85 6.19 -25.51
C ARG A 350 13.58 7.20 -26.65
N GLY A 351 12.60 6.86 -27.49
CA GLY A 351 12.22 7.68 -28.65
C GLY A 351 12.96 7.36 -29.95
N THR A 352 13.69 6.24 -30.03
CA THR A 352 14.43 5.85 -31.25
C THR A 352 13.72 4.81 -32.10
N GLY A 353 12.43 4.58 -31.85
CA GLY A 353 11.56 3.70 -32.66
C GLY A 353 11.00 2.48 -31.93
N GLU A 354 11.42 2.24 -30.70
CA GLU A 354 10.84 1.20 -29.84
C GLU A 354 9.43 1.60 -29.37
N THR A 355 8.54 0.62 -29.30
CA THR A 355 7.19 0.82 -28.76
C THR A 355 7.20 0.71 -27.23
N ILE A 356 6.19 1.26 -26.57
CA ILE A 356 6.01 1.09 -25.13
C ILE A 356 5.81 -0.39 -24.77
N TRP A 357 5.22 -1.17 -25.66
CA TRP A 357 4.96 -2.59 -25.47
C TRP A 357 6.24 -3.43 -25.46
N ASP A 358 7.24 -3.08 -26.28
CA ASP A 358 8.55 -3.74 -26.29
C ASP A 358 9.25 -3.66 -24.94
N ILE A 359 8.95 -2.59 -24.18
CA ILE A 359 9.47 -2.41 -22.83
C ILE A 359 8.58 -3.11 -21.82
N LYS A 360 7.25 -2.90 -21.90
CA LYS A 360 6.31 -3.47 -20.93
C LYS A 360 6.35 -4.99 -20.89
N HIS A 361 6.57 -5.67 -22.03
CA HIS A 361 6.73 -7.12 -22.06
C HIS A 361 7.92 -7.64 -21.22
N LYS A 362 8.95 -6.83 -21.04
CA LYS A 362 10.14 -7.18 -20.24
C LYS A 362 10.06 -6.69 -18.78
N LEU A 363 9.02 -5.95 -18.44
CA LEU A 363 8.79 -5.41 -17.10
C LEU A 363 7.66 -6.13 -16.38
N GLY A 364 7.88 -6.51 -15.14
CA GLY A 364 6.83 -6.85 -14.19
C GLY A 364 6.61 -5.67 -13.25
N ILE A 365 5.36 -5.27 -13.03
CA ILE A 365 5.04 -4.10 -12.20
C ILE A 365 4.01 -4.49 -11.15
N VAL A 366 4.32 -4.19 -9.89
CA VAL A 366 3.40 -4.32 -8.75
C VAL A 366 3.34 -2.96 -8.07
N SER A 367 2.20 -2.29 -8.15
CA SER A 367 1.98 -0.98 -7.55
C SER A 367 0.61 -0.92 -6.86
N TYR A 368 0.43 0.09 -6.01
CA TYR A 368 -0.87 0.35 -5.39
C TYR A 368 -1.94 0.71 -6.44
N ARG A 369 -1.58 1.50 -7.46
CA ARG A 369 -2.49 1.88 -8.55
C ARG A 369 -3.05 0.64 -9.25
N LEU A 370 -2.19 -0.31 -9.62
CA LEU A 370 -2.61 -1.56 -10.26
C LEU A 370 -3.58 -2.35 -9.37
N HIS A 371 -3.36 -2.36 -8.06
CA HIS A 371 -4.25 -3.04 -7.12
C HIS A 371 -5.65 -2.40 -7.11
N VAL A 372 -5.74 -1.07 -7.08
CA VAL A 372 -7.03 -0.36 -7.12
C VAL A 372 -7.77 -0.66 -8.42
N GLU A 373 -7.08 -0.64 -9.56
CA GLU A 373 -7.66 -0.91 -10.89
C GLU A 373 -8.25 -2.33 -10.96
N TYR A 374 -7.55 -3.35 -10.43
CA TYR A 374 -8.09 -4.72 -10.38
C TYR A 374 -9.26 -4.88 -9.41
N ARG A 375 -9.28 -4.17 -8.29
CA ARG A 375 -10.44 -4.19 -7.36
C ARG A 375 -11.72 -3.63 -7.98
N MET A 376 -11.62 -2.77 -8.97
CA MET A 376 -12.77 -2.24 -9.71
C MET A 376 -13.39 -3.26 -10.68
N LEU A 377 -12.64 -4.30 -11.05
CA LEU A 377 -13.12 -5.38 -11.91
C LEU A 377 -13.93 -6.39 -11.07
N LYS A 378 -15.25 -6.39 -11.23
CA LYS A 378 -16.16 -7.17 -10.35
C LYS A 378 -16.15 -8.68 -10.62
N ASN A 379 -15.83 -9.13 -11.85
CA ASN A 379 -16.05 -10.50 -12.30
C ASN A 379 -14.81 -11.10 -12.97
N VAL A 380 -13.64 -10.94 -12.37
CA VAL A 380 -12.37 -11.49 -12.89
C VAL A 380 -11.90 -12.61 -11.98
N SER A 381 -11.67 -13.79 -12.52
CA SER A 381 -11.15 -14.95 -11.80
C SER A 381 -9.63 -14.86 -11.60
N LEU A 382 -9.10 -15.62 -10.61
CA LEU A 382 -7.66 -15.61 -10.32
C LEU A 382 -6.82 -16.00 -11.53
N LYS A 383 -7.23 -17.04 -12.28
CA LYS A 383 -6.54 -17.43 -13.51
C LYS A 383 -6.50 -16.31 -14.55
N GLU A 384 -7.60 -15.56 -14.72
CA GLU A 384 -7.67 -14.44 -15.67
C GLU A 384 -6.76 -13.28 -15.24
N VAL A 385 -6.68 -13.00 -13.95
CA VAL A 385 -5.74 -12.00 -13.42
C VAL A 385 -4.30 -12.41 -13.74
N ILE A 386 -3.91 -13.67 -13.49
CA ILE A 386 -2.55 -14.14 -13.78
C ILE A 386 -2.27 -14.09 -15.29
N ILE A 387 -3.18 -14.60 -16.11
CA ILE A 387 -3.00 -14.66 -17.58
C ILE A 387 -2.89 -13.25 -18.19
N SER A 388 -3.65 -12.28 -17.68
CA SER A 388 -3.53 -10.88 -18.13
C SER A 388 -2.12 -10.29 -17.96
N GLY A 389 -1.27 -10.93 -17.13
CA GLY A 389 0.14 -10.58 -16.98
C GLY A 389 1.00 -10.86 -18.21
N PHE A 390 0.64 -11.82 -19.06
CA PHE A 390 1.30 -12.07 -20.34
C PHE A 390 1.03 -10.95 -21.36
N HIS A 391 -0.15 -10.33 -21.27
CA HIS A 391 -0.62 -9.31 -22.20
C HIS A 391 -0.45 -7.88 -21.67
N ASP A 392 0.08 -7.69 -20.47
CA ASP A 392 0.22 -6.38 -19.80
C ASP A 392 -1.10 -5.58 -19.72
N SER A 393 -2.24 -6.26 -19.80
CA SER A 393 -3.58 -5.66 -19.79
C SER A 393 -4.21 -5.71 -18.39
N ILE A 394 -5.14 -4.80 -18.12
CA ILE A 394 -6.01 -4.85 -16.94
C ILE A 394 -7.28 -5.58 -17.37
N GLY A 395 -7.43 -6.82 -16.90
CA GLY A 395 -8.43 -7.75 -17.42
C GLY A 395 -7.94 -8.50 -18.66
N LEU A 396 -8.74 -9.47 -19.09
CA LEU A 396 -8.39 -10.36 -20.19
C LEU A 396 -9.33 -10.09 -21.37
N TYR A 397 -8.76 -9.73 -22.53
CA TYR A 397 -9.49 -9.37 -23.74
C TYR A 397 -9.19 -10.32 -24.91
N GLU A 398 -8.21 -11.21 -24.76
CA GLU A 398 -7.76 -12.16 -25.76
C GLU A 398 -8.16 -13.59 -25.41
N LYS A 399 -8.13 -14.50 -26.40
CA LYS A 399 -8.37 -15.91 -26.15
C LYS A 399 -7.21 -16.53 -25.40
N ILE A 400 -7.51 -17.22 -24.32
CA ILE A 400 -6.54 -17.94 -23.50
C ILE A 400 -5.96 -19.10 -24.30
N SER A 401 -4.64 -19.19 -24.38
CA SER A 401 -3.95 -20.37 -24.90
C SER A 401 -3.79 -21.45 -23.82
N ASP A 402 -3.68 -22.71 -24.23
CA ASP A 402 -3.46 -23.82 -23.29
C ASP A 402 -2.14 -23.67 -22.52
N VAL A 403 -1.13 -23.06 -23.13
CA VAL A 403 0.19 -22.79 -22.51
C VAL A 403 0.06 -21.75 -21.39
N GLU A 404 -0.64 -20.65 -21.64
CA GLU A 404 -0.89 -19.62 -20.64
C GLU A 404 -1.71 -20.16 -19.46
N LEU A 405 -2.73 -20.97 -19.76
CA LEU A 405 -3.55 -21.61 -18.72
C LEU A 405 -2.72 -22.57 -17.85
N ALA A 406 -1.86 -23.37 -18.47
CA ALA A 406 -0.96 -24.27 -17.75
C ALA A 406 0.03 -23.51 -16.87
N SER A 407 0.62 -22.43 -17.40
CA SER A 407 1.52 -21.56 -16.65
C SER A 407 0.79 -20.88 -15.48
N ALA A 408 -0.39 -20.30 -15.70
CA ALA A 408 -1.18 -19.67 -14.66
C ALA A 408 -1.51 -20.64 -13.51
N LYS A 409 -1.90 -21.87 -13.82
CA LYS A 409 -2.16 -22.91 -12.81
C LYS A 409 -0.93 -23.23 -11.96
N LYS A 410 0.27 -23.29 -12.58
CA LYS A 410 1.53 -23.52 -11.85
C LYS A 410 1.85 -22.37 -10.89
N TRP A 411 1.69 -21.13 -11.36
CA TRP A 411 1.92 -19.98 -10.51
C TRP A 411 0.89 -19.85 -9.39
N LEU A 412 -0.37 -20.20 -9.63
CA LEU A 412 -1.40 -20.27 -8.60
C LEU A 412 -1.07 -21.33 -7.54
N LYS A 413 -0.63 -22.51 -7.97
CA LYS A 413 -0.17 -23.56 -7.03
C LYS A 413 1.01 -23.08 -6.20
N LEU A 414 2.01 -22.46 -6.82
CA LEU A 414 3.17 -21.88 -6.16
C LEU A 414 2.76 -20.85 -5.09
N GLY A 415 1.80 -19.99 -5.40
CA GLY A 415 1.26 -18.99 -4.49
C GLY A 415 0.35 -19.53 -3.39
N GLY A 416 0.05 -20.83 -3.37
CA GLY A 416 -0.87 -21.45 -2.40
C GLY A 416 -2.35 -21.31 -2.77
N PHE A 417 -2.66 -21.08 -4.06
CA PHE A 417 -4.03 -20.93 -4.58
C PHE A 417 -4.47 -22.13 -5.43
N GLU A 418 -3.89 -23.31 -5.22
CA GLU A 418 -4.27 -24.54 -5.96
C GLU A 418 -5.76 -24.86 -5.74
N GLY A 419 -6.49 -25.12 -6.82
CA GLY A 419 -7.93 -25.41 -6.80
C GLY A 419 -8.84 -24.18 -6.67
N ARG A 420 -8.28 -22.97 -6.59
CA ARG A 420 -9.01 -21.70 -6.47
C ARG A 420 -9.00 -20.87 -7.77
N GLU A 421 -8.65 -21.47 -8.90
CA GLU A 421 -8.43 -20.79 -10.20
C GLU A 421 -9.64 -19.98 -10.69
N ASN A 422 -10.84 -20.47 -10.37
CA ASN A 422 -12.11 -19.85 -10.76
C ASN A 422 -12.70 -18.91 -9.69
N GLU A 423 -12.05 -18.77 -8.55
CA GLU A 423 -12.46 -17.81 -7.51
C GLU A 423 -12.31 -16.39 -8.02
N LEU A 424 -13.18 -15.50 -7.58
CA LEU A 424 -13.14 -14.09 -7.99
C LEU A 424 -12.06 -13.34 -7.22
N PHE A 425 -11.29 -12.52 -7.93
CA PHE A 425 -10.28 -11.66 -7.31
C PHE A 425 -10.87 -10.74 -6.22
N SER A 426 -12.10 -10.26 -6.43
CA SER A 426 -12.81 -9.39 -5.48
C SER A 426 -13.21 -10.09 -4.17
N SER A 427 -13.27 -11.42 -4.12
CA SER A 427 -13.61 -12.19 -2.92
C SER A 427 -12.42 -12.43 -1.99
N LEU A 428 -11.21 -12.22 -2.51
CA LEU A 428 -9.97 -12.43 -1.77
C LEU A 428 -9.76 -11.36 -0.68
N SER A 429 -9.07 -11.74 0.38
CA SER A 429 -8.49 -10.79 1.33
C SER A 429 -7.48 -9.88 0.64
N TYR A 430 -7.21 -8.71 1.23
CA TYR A 430 -6.24 -7.76 0.68
C TYR A 430 -4.86 -8.38 0.44
N GLY A 431 -4.38 -9.20 1.37
CA GLY A 431 -3.10 -9.90 1.27
C GLY A 431 -3.07 -10.90 0.13
N GLU A 432 -4.13 -11.71 -0.03
CA GLU A 432 -4.26 -12.65 -1.15
C GLU A 432 -4.31 -11.92 -2.50
N GLN A 433 -5.06 -10.81 -2.58
CA GLN A 433 -5.08 -9.96 -3.78
C GLN A 433 -3.67 -9.47 -4.14
N ARG A 434 -2.89 -9.04 -3.15
CA ARG A 434 -1.51 -8.58 -3.37
C ARG A 434 -0.61 -9.72 -3.87
N ALA A 435 -0.73 -10.91 -3.29
CA ALA A 435 -0.01 -12.10 -3.74
C ALA A 435 -0.33 -12.45 -5.21
N ILE A 436 -1.60 -12.44 -5.58
CA ILE A 436 -2.04 -12.70 -6.97
C ILE A 436 -1.45 -11.66 -7.94
N LEU A 437 -1.40 -10.38 -7.57
CA LEU A 437 -0.80 -9.35 -8.43
C LEU A 437 0.72 -9.50 -8.59
N ILE A 438 1.41 -9.99 -7.56
CA ILE A 438 2.83 -10.35 -7.67
C ILE A 438 2.99 -11.54 -8.63
N LEU A 439 2.20 -12.59 -8.48
CA LEU A 439 2.22 -13.74 -9.40
C LEU A 439 1.92 -13.30 -10.83
N ARG A 440 0.96 -12.40 -11.04
CA ARG A 440 0.67 -11.79 -12.34
C ARG A 440 1.89 -11.09 -12.94
N ALA A 441 2.61 -10.31 -12.12
CA ALA A 441 3.76 -9.55 -12.60
C ALA A 441 4.94 -10.45 -13.03
N VAL A 442 5.07 -11.64 -12.42
CA VAL A 442 6.18 -12.57 -12.69
C VAL A 442 5.85 -13.67 -13.68
N VAL A 443 4.58 -13.89 -14.05
CA VAL A 443 4.14 -15.01 -14.89
C VAL A 443 4.87 -15.08 -16.22
N LYS A 444 5.24 -13.95 -16.80
CA LYS A 444 5.98 -13.81 -18.06
C LYS A 444 7.51 -13.81 -17.90
N SER A 445 8.04 -14.04 -16.68
CA SER A 445 9.47 -14.02 -16.38
C SER A 445 10.17 -12.72 -16.80
N PRO A 446 9.74 -11.56 -16.27
CA PRO A 446 10.27 -10.26 -16.71
C PRO A 446 11.76 -10.11 -16.41
N GLU A 447 12.49 -9.32 -17.24
CA GLU A 447 13.89 -8.98 -17.00
C GLU A 447 14.05 -8.05 -15.78
N ILE A 448 13.09 -7.13 -15.56
CA ILE A 448 13.01 -6.26 -14.38
C ILE A 448 11.65 -6.42 -13.72
N LEU A 449 11.65 -6.64 -12.41
CA LEU A 449 10.45 -6.63 -11.57
C LEU A 449 10.48 -5.41 -10.66
N ILE A 450 9.54 -4.50 -10.89
CA ILE A 450 9.34 -3.28 -10.11
C ILE A 450 8.28 -3.56 -9.03
N LEU A 451 8.68 -3.39 -7.79
CA LEU A 451 7.87 -3.64 -6.60
C LEU A 451 7.74 -2.32 -5.82
N ASP A 452 6.59 -1.68 -5.94
CA ASP A 452 6.30 -0.45 -5.21
C ASP A 452 5.46 -0.77 -3.97
N GLU A 453 6.14 -0.82 -2.81
CA GLU A 453 5.60 -1.21 -1.51
C GLU A 453 4.80 -2.54 -1.57
N PRO A 454 5.41 -3.66 -1.97
CA PRO A 454 4.69 -4.90 -2.25
C PRO A 454 4.00 -5.50 -1.02
N CYS A 455 4.53 -5.27 0.17
CA CYS A 455 4.01 -5.80 1.43
C CYS A 455 3.10 -4.83 2.19
N HIS A 456 2.79 -3.68 1.58
CA HIS A 456 1.91 -2.70 2.20
C HIS A 456 0.51 -3.30 2.51
N GLY A 457 0.03 -3.13 3.77
CA GLY A 457 -1.28 -3.62 4.20
C GLY A 457 -1.36 -5.15 4.38
N LEU A 458 -0.22 -5.87 4.47
CA LEU A 458 -0.18 -7.30 4.73
C LEU A 458 0.02 -7.59 6.21
N ASP A 459 -0.63 -8.65 6.69
CA ASP A 459 -0.29 -9.24 7.98
C ASP A 459 1.09 -9.94 7.92
N ASP A 460 1.64 -10.27 9.08
CA ASP A 460 3.00 -10.83 9.17
C ASP A 460 3.15 -12.17 8.42
N SER A 461 2.12 -13.01 8.41
CA SER A 461 2.16 -14.31 7.74
C SER A 461 2.23 -14.17 6.22
N PHE A 462 1.37 -13.32 5.63
CA PHE A 462 1.40 -13.06 4.19
C PHE A 462 2.66 -12.32 3.78
N ARG A 463 3.14 -11.37 4.60
CA ARG A 463 4.37 -10.64 4.34
C ARG A 463 5.57 -11.59 4.22
N GLU A 464 5.75 -12.51 5.18
CA GLU A 464 6.83 -13.49 5.14
C GLU A 464 6.77 -14.37 3.89
N LYS A 465 5.58 -14.82 3.50
CA LYS A 465 5.38 -15.59 2.26
C LYS A 465 5.77 -14.80 1.01
N ILE A 466 5.36 -13.53 0.93
CA ILE A 466 5.69 -12.65 -0.19
C ILE A 466 7.20 -12.41 -0.26
N LEU A 467 7.85 -12.07 0.85
CA LEU A 467 9.31 -11.84 0.88
C LEU A 467 10.08 -13.11 0.49
N CYS A 468 9.64 -14.28 0.96
CA CYS A 468 10.21 -15.55 0.56
C CYS A 468 10.04 -15.81 -0.96
N LEU A 469 8.86 -15.55 -1.51
CA LEU A 469 8.60 -15.66 -2.95
C LEU A 469 9.50 -14.73 -3.76
N LEU A 470 9.62 -13.46 -3.36
CA LEU A 470 10.48 -12.48 -4.04
C LEU A 470 11.95 -12.87 -4.00
N GLU A 471 12.44 -13.36 -2.86
CA GLU A 471 13.82 -13.86 -2.73
C GLU A 471 14.08 -15.04 -3.67
N LEU A 472 13.12 -15.92 -3.84
CA LEU A 472 13.25 -17.05 -4.76
C LEU A 472 13.24 -16.63 -6.23
N ILE A 473 12.40 -15.65 -6.58
CA ILE A 473 12.39 -15.03 -7.92
C ILE A 473 13.77 -14.40 -8.18
N ALA A 474 14.32 -13.64 -7.23
CA ALA A 474 15.65 -13.06 -7.34
C ALA A 474 16.76 -14.12 -7.55
N LYS A 475 16.72 -15.18 -6.75
CA LYS A 475 17.67 -16.31 -6.84
C LYS A 475 17.55 -17.12 -8.13
N SER A 476 16.44 -16.99 -8.89
CA SER A 476 16.33 -17.64 -10.20
C SER A 476 17.34 -17.12 -11.22
N GLY A 477 17.84 -15.89 -11.02
CA GLY A 477 18.82 -15.24 -11.89
C GLY A 477 18.24 -14.68 -13.20
N THR A 478 16.96 -14.87 -13.46
CA THR A 478 16.28 -14.38 -14.68
C THR A 478 15.70 -12.99 -14.52
N THR A 479 15.39 -12.58 -13.30
CA THR A 479 14.69 -11.32 -12.99
C THR A 479 15.51 -10.46 -12.04
N THR A 480 15.66 -9.19 -12.38
CA THR A 480 16.31 -8.17 -11.55
C THR A 480 15.24 -7.39 -10.76
N LEU A 481 15.42 -7.25 -9.46
CA LEU A 481 14.44 -6.58 -8.60
C LEU A 481 14.76 -5.09 -8.42
N LEU A 482 13.75 -4.24 -8.57
CA LEU A 482 13.71 -2.87 -8.09
C LEU A 482 12.62 -2.79 -7.00
N HIS A 483 13.03 -2.77 -5.75
CA HIS A 483 12.13 -2.85 -4.60
C HIS A 483 12.07 -1.51 -3.87
N VAL A 484 10.90 -0.91 -3.79
CA VAL A 484 10.64 0.29 -3.00
C VAL A 484 9.95 -0.13 -1.71
N THR A 485 10.56 0.17 -0.58
CA THR A 485 9.94 0.01 0.74
C THR A 485 10.48 1.01 1.75
N HIS A 486 9.65 1.37 2.71
CA HIS A 486 10.01 2.17 3.89
C HIS A 486 10.34 1.30 5.11
N GLU A 487 10.06 0.00 5.04
CA GLU A 487 10.20 -0.95 6.14
C GLU A 487 11.54 -1.68 6.09
N PHE A 488 12.39 -1.51 7.12
CA PHE A 488 13.67 -2.22 7.21
C PHE A 488 13.52 -3.75 7.26
N SER A 489 12.40 -4.22 7.80
CA SER A 489 12.10 -5.65 7.94
C SER A 489 11.68 -6.30 6.61
N GLU A 490 11.50 -5.55 5.54
CA GLU A 490 11.15 -6.03 4.21
C GLU A 490 12.34 -6.14 3.25
N VAL A 491 13.51 -5.67 3.69
CA VAL A 491 14.73 -5.73 2.88
C VAL A 491 15.13 -7.18 2.63
N LEU A 492 15.29 -7.53 1.36
CA LEU A 492 15.67 -8.88 0.97
C LEU A 492 17.19 -9.08 1.06
N PRO A 493 17.65 -10.27 1.47
CA PRO A 493 19.10 -10.58 1.54
C PRO A 493 19.84 -10.43 0.20
N CYS A 494 19.12 -10.51 -0.93
CA CYS A 494 19.68 -10.34 -2.27
C CYS A 494 19.90 -8.87 -2.67
N GLU A 495 19.27 -7.92 -1.97
CA GLU A 495 19.38 -6.48 -2.25
C GLU A 495 20.68 -5.92 -1.70
N LYS A 496 21.72 -5.93 -2.54
CA LYS A 496 23.06 -5.44 -2.19
C LYS A 496 23.31 -3.99 -2.58
N HIS A 497 22.38 -3.37 -3.28
CA HIS A 497 22.49 -2.00 -3.76
C HIS A 497 21.33 -1.17 -3.22
N ILE A 498 21.62 0.02 -2.73
CA ILE A 498 20.60 0.96 -2.20
C ILE A 498 20.69 2.25 -3.00
N LEU A 499 19.54 2.69 -3.51
CA LEU A 499 19.33 4.03 -4.04
C LEU A 499 18.45 4.80 -3.04
N GLU A 500 19.01 5.79 -2.40
CA GLU A 500 18.31 6.64 -1.43
C GLU A 500 18.12 8.04 -2.00
N PHE A 501 16.87 8.47 -2.10
CA PHE A 501 16.51 9.82 -2.51
C PHE A 501 16.56 10.79 -1.32
N THR A 502 17.31 11.87 -1.47
CA THR A 502 17.55 12.90 -0.44
C THR A 502 17.21 14.28 -0.99
N PRO A 503 15.91 14.66 -1.11
CA PRO A 503 15.47 15.84 -1.86
C PRO A 503 15.99 17.18 -1.33
N ASN A 504 16.51 17.23 -0.08
CA ASN A 504 17.04 18.43 0.56
C ASN A 504 18.57 18.48 0.56
N GLU A 505 19.25 17.58 -0.14
CA GLU A 505 20.71 17.50 -0.23
C GLU A 505 21.19 17.64 -1.68
N GLU A 506 22.48 17.90 -1.90
CA GLU A 506 23.11 17.83 -3.21
C GLU A 506 24.30 16.84 -3.15
N PRO A 507 24.28 15.80 -3.99
CA PRO A 507 23.22 15.39 -4.92
C PRO A 507 21.94 14.95 -4.20
N MET A 508 20.78 15.08 -4.88
CA MET A 508 19.48 14.70 -4.34
C MET A 508 19.28 13.18 -4.20
N TYR A 509 20.34 12.42 -4.25
CA TYR A 509 20.35 10.96 -4.11
C TYR A 509 21.70 10.44 -3.63
N LYS A 510 21.67 9.29 -2.99
CA LYS A 510 22.87 8.54 -2.57
C LYS A 510 22.80 7.11 -3.08
N ILE A 511 23.92 6.58 -3.52
CA ILE A 511 24.07 5.17 -3.91
C ILE A 511 25.02 4.52 -2.94
N SER A 512 24.59 3.42 -2.32
CA SER A 512 25.42 2.63 -1.41
C SER A 512 25.33 1.14 -1.72
N LYS A 513 26.32 0.38 -1.28
CA LYS A 513 26.33 -1.09 -1.32
C LYS A 513 26.36 -1.60 0.11
N VAL A 514 25.58 -2.67 0.37
CA VAL A 514 25.53 -3.40 1.64
C VAL A 514 26.52 -4.55 1.60
#